data_a45e6161223c9c7db0fc8359c3f45909
#
_entry.id   a45e6161223c9c7db0fc8359c3f45909
#
_cell.length_a   1.000
_cell.length_b   1.000
_cell.length_c   1.000
_cell.angle_alpha   90.00
_cell.angle_beta   90.00
_cell.angle_gamma   90.00
#
_symmetry.space_group_name_H-M   'P 1'
#
loop_
_entity.id
_entity.type
_entity.pdbx_description
1 polymer ?
#
loop_
_entity_poly.entity_id
_entity_poly.type
_entity_poly.pdbx_seq_one_letter_code
_entity_poly.pdbx_strand_id
1 'polypeptide(L)'
;PLMIAWLYQQYQNKISLRLHFTAIFLIFIPVYLVLLQPDLGTSIMIALSGFLIIFLAGISWRLIISSMLVAILSSPLIWINLHTYQKNRIINMLDPFVDPLGTGYHTIQSMIAIGSGGGFGKGWGEGSQTNLNFLPEANTDFIFAVYSEEFGFFGVIIIFALFLLLILRIFILANNMQSVFSKLLTISLGVSIFSAIFVNIAMISG
;
A
#
# COMPACT_ATOMS: atom_id res chain seq x y z
N PRO A 1 5.52 1.28 13.12
CA PRO A 1 6.64 0.32 13.01
C PRO A 1 7.68 0.44 14.10
N LEU A 2 8.27 1.63 14.34
CA LEU A 2 9.34 1.86 15.31
C LEU A 2 9.05 1.29 16.70
N MET A 3 7.91 1.66 17.27
CA MET A 3 7.54 1.28 18.64
C MET A 3 7.31 -0.23 18.78
N ILE A 4 6.75 -0.86 17.76
CA ILE A 4 6.51 -2.31 17.72
C ILE A 4 7.85 -3.07 17.60
N ALA A 5 8.75 -2.63 16.71
CA ALA A 5 10.06 -3.23 16.55
C ALA A 5 10.89 -3.15 17.86
N TRP A 6 10.83 -1.99 18.54
CA TRP A 6 11.46 -1.79 19.86
C TRP A 6 10.86 -2.73 20.92
N LEU A 7 9.54 -2.85 20.96
CA LEU A 7 8.85 -3.74 21.89
C LEU A 7 9.31 -5.20 21.72
N TYR A 8 9.41 -5.69 20.48
CA TYR A 8 9.88 -7.05 20.22
C TYR A 8 11.36 -7.25 20.53
N GLN A 9 12.20 -6.25 20.36
CA GLN A 9 13.59 -6.33 20.80
C GLN A 9 13.71 -6.45 22.31
N GLN A 10 12.96 -5.64 23.06
CA GLN A 10 13.03 -5.66 24.53
C GLN A 10 12.58 -7.00 25.13
N TYR A 11 11.61 -7.66 24.49
CA TYR A 11 11.04 -8.92 24.98
C TYR A 11 11.40 -10.12 24.09
N GLN A 12 12.50 -10.07 23.34
CA GLN A 12 12.89 -11.13 22.40
C GLN A 12 13.00 -12.52 23.05
N ASN A 13 13.40 -12.59 24.32
CA ASN A 13 13.55 -13.85 25.07
C ASN A 13 12.24 -14.34 25.74
N LYS A 14 11.17 -13.57 25.69
CA LYS A 14 9.86 -13.86 26.32
C LYS A 14 8.70 -13.46 25.43
N ILE A 15 8.73 -13.95 24.19
CA ILE A 15 7.62 -13.71 23.25
C ILE A 15 6.39 -14.44 23.80
N SER A 16 5.38 -13.68 24.20
CA SER A 16 4.15 -14.19 24.79
C SER A 16 2.93 -13.65 24.04
N LEU A 17 1.78 -14.31 24.19
CA LEU A 17 0.52 -13.82 23.63
C LEU A 17 0.20 -12.39 24.08
N ARG A 18 0.52 -12.05 25.33
CA ARG A 18 0.32 -10.68 25.85
C ARG A 18 1.10 -9.64 25.05
N LEU A 19 2.33 -9.99 24.64
CA LEU A 19 3.17 -9.10 23.82
C LEU A 19 2.54 -8.83 22.47
N HIS A 20 1.97 -9.86 21.81
CA HIS A 20 1.26 -9.69 20.55
C HIS A 20 0.00 -8.82 20.70
N PHE A 21 -0.78 -9.01 21.78
CA PHE A 21 -1.93 -8.15 22.08
C PHE A 21 -1.52 -6.69 22.29
N THR A 22 -0.43 -6.43 23.01
CA THR A 22 0.11 -5.07 23.20
C THR A 22 0.53 -4.47 21.86
N ALA A 23 1.20 -5.24 21.00
CA ALA A 23 1.60 -4.79 19.67
C ALA A 23 0.38 -4.47 18.78
N ILE A 24 -0.65 -5.32 18.79
CA ILE A 24 -1.91 -5.08 18.07
C ILE A 24 -2.60 -3.81 18.57
N PHE A 25 -2.64 -3.59 19.88
CA PHE A 25 -3.21 -2.38 20.45
C PHE A 25 -2.46 -1.12 20.01
N LEU A 26 -1.12 -1.17 19.96
CA LEU A 26 -0.29 -0.08 19.45
C LEU A 26 -0.50 0.22 17.95
N ILE A 27 -0.88 -0.79 17.16
CA ILE A 27 -1.28 -0.59 15.76
C ILE A 27 -2.67 0.03 15.68
N PHE A 28 -3.59 -0.45 16.52
CA PHE A 28 -4.99 -0.05 16.48
C PHE A 28 -5.18 1.45 16.74
N ILE A 29 -4.41 2.03 17.66
CA ILE A 29 -4.52 3.47 18.01
C ILE A 29 -4.35 4.36 16.76
N PRO A 30 -3.20 4.35 16.04
CA PRO A 30 -3.02 5.21 14.89
C PRO A 30 -3.97 4.84 13.73
N VAL A 31 -4.26 3.56 13.53
CA VAL A 31 -5.22 3.12 12.51
C VAL A 31 -6.60 3.71 12.78
N TYR A 32 -7.08 3.63 14.02
CA TYR A 32 -8.39 4.19 14.40
C TYR A 32 -8.44 5.71 14.22
N LEU A 33 -7.37 6.43 14.63
CA LEU A 33 -7.30 7.88 14.46
C LEU A 33 -7.35 8.31 12.99
N VAL A 34 -6.67 7.56 12.11
CA VAL A 34 -6.69 7.83 10.66
C VAL A 34 -8.03 7.45 10.03
N LEU A 35 -8.67 6.39 10.50
CA LEU A 35 -10.04 6.03 10.07
C LEU A 35 -11.07 7.12 10.41
N LEU A 36 -10.88 7.87 11.50
CA LEU A 36 -11.73 9.03 11.83
C LEU A 36 -11.55 10.20 10.84
N GLN A 37 -10.43 10.25 10.09
CA GLN A 37 -10.15 11.23 9.03
C GLN A 37 -10.64 10.79 7.65
N PRO A 38 -11.58 9.89 7.53
CA PRO A 38 -12.02 8.97 6.47
C PRO A 38 -10.93 8.57 5.44
N ASP A 39 -9.70 8.38 5.88
CA ASP A 39 -8.60 7.91 5.03
C ASP A 39 -8.35 6.41 5.21
N LEU A 40 -9.04 5.61 4.38
CA LEU A 40 -8.91 4.15 4.37
C LEU A 40 -7.54 3.69 3.86
N GLY A 41 -6.98 4.38 2.86
CA GLY A 41 -5.71 4.01 2.24
C GLY A 41 -4.56 4.03 3.25
N THR A 42 -4.36 5.17 3.89
CA THR A 42 -3.31 5.34 4.90
C THR A 42 -3.52 4.42 6.10
N SER A 43 -4.77 4.21 6.55
CA SER A 43 -5.06 3.30 7.67
C SER A 43 -4.68 1.84 7.36
N ILE A 44 -4.94 1.37 6.15
CA ILE A 44 -4.54 0.03 5.69
C ILE A 44 -3.01 -0.09 5.63
N MET A 45 -2.32 0.93 5.11
CA MET A 45 -0.86 0.95 5.03
C MET A 45 -0.19 0.91 6.41
N ILE A 46 -0.71 1.67 7.38
CA ILE A 46 -0.25 1.64 8.77
C ILE A 46 -0.48 0.26 9.40
N ALA A 47 -1.67 -0.31 9.20
CA ALA A 47 -2.00 -1.63 9.70
C ALA A 47 -1.06 -2.69 9.10
N LEU A 48 -0.89 -2.70 7.78
CA LEU A 48 -0.05 -3.66 7.07
C LEU A 48 1.40 -3.63 7.56
N SER A 49 1.99 -2.43 7.68
CA SER A 49 3.36 -2.27 8.16
C SER A 49 3.55 -2.72 9.62
N GLY A 50 2.55 -2.51 10.47
CA GLY A 50 2.56 -2.97 11.85
C GLY A 50 2.37 -4.48 11.98
N PHE A 51 1.40 -5.05 11.28
CA PHE A 51 1.15 -6.49 11.27
C PHE A 51 2.32 -7.28 10.70
N LEU A 52 3.04 -6.74 9.72
CA LEU A 52 4.23 -7.37 9.19
C LEU A 52 5.30 -7.58 10.27
N ILE A 53 5.52 -6.60 11.16
CA ILE A 53 6.48 -6.75 12.25
C ILE A 53 6.04 -7.88 13.19
N ILE A 54 4.75 -7.96 13.51
CA ILE A 54 4.21 -9.04 14.35
C ILE A 54 4.42 -10.40 13.68
N PHE A 55 4.18 -10.46 12.37
CA PHE A 55 4.41 -11.66 11.57
C PHE A 55 5.87 -12.10 11.60
N LEU A 56 6.80 -11.19 11.33
CA LEU A 56 8.24 -11.45 11.30
C LEU A 56 8.83 -11.74 12.68
N ALA A 57 8.20 -11.24 13.75
CA ALA A 57 8.59 -11.55 15.11
C ALA A 57 8.21 -12.96 15.56
N GLY A 58 7.55 -13.74 14.72
CA GLY A 58 7.28 -15.18 14.95
C GLY A 58 5.91 -15.46 15.57
N ILE A 59 4.88 -14.75 15.13
CA ILE A 59 3.50 -15.11 15.49
C ILE A 59 3.16 -16.53 15.01
N SER A 60 2.41 -17.28 15.81
CA SER A 60 2.03 -18.64 15.44
C SER A 60 1.06 -18.66 14.23
N TRP A 61 1.27 -19.59 13.30
CA TRP A 61 0.38 -19.79 12.15
C TRP A 61 -1.10 -19.96 12.55
N ARG A 62 -1.36 -20.55 13.72
CA ARG A 62 -2.71 -20.71 14.25
C ARG A 62 -3.40 -19.37 14.49
N LEU A 63 -2.67 -18.38 15.03
CA LEU A 63 -3.19 -17.04 15.25
C LEU A 63 -3.43 -16.30 13.91
N ILE A 64 -2.56 -16.49 12.93
CA ILE A 64 -2.75 -15.91 11.60
C ILE A 64 -4.01 -16.47 10.94
N ILE A 65 -4.14 -17.79 10.91
CA ILE A 65 -5.30 -18.46 10.31
C ILE A 65 -6.60 -18.08 11.05
N SER A 66 -6.57 -18.05 12.38
CA SER A 66 -7.76 -17.66 13.16
C SER A 66 -8.15 -16.19 12.92
N SER A 67 -7.18 -15.27 12.85
CA SER A 67 -7.45 -13.85 12.54
C SER A 67 -7.99 -13.66 11.13
N MET A 68 -7.45 -14.40 10.15
CA MET A 68 -7.94 -14.39 8.78
C MET A 68 -9.37 -14.95 8.68
N LEU A 69 -9.66 -16.04 9.39
CA LEU A 69 -11.01 -16.60 9.46
C LEU A 69 -12.00 -15.59 10.06
N VAL A 70 -11.63 -14.94 11.16
CA VAL A 70 -12.46 -13.90 11.79
C VAL A 70 -12.68 -12.73 10.82
N ALA A 71 -11.65 -12.26 10.10
CA ALA A 71 -11.78 -11.20 9.12
C ALA A 71 -12.73 -11.58 7.98
N ILE A 72 -12.62 -12.80 7.44
CA ILE A 72 -13.53 -13.31 6.40
C ILE A 72 -14.95 -13.41 6.91
N LEU A 73 -15.17 -13.98 8.09
CA LEU A 73 -16.50 -14.12 8.68
C LEU A 73 -17.14 -12.78 9.07
N SER A 74 -16.32 -11.78 9.44
CA SER A 74 -16.80 -10.43 9.75
C SER A 74 -17.00 -9.55 8.51
N SER A 75 -16.46 -9.93 7.36
CA SER A 75 -16.52 -9.10 6.14
C SER A 75 -17.95 -8.74 5.70
N PRO A 76 -18.99 -9.59 5.77
CA PRO A 76 -20.35 -9.19 5.45
C PRO A 76 -20.91 -8.15 6.42
N LEU A 77 -20.60 -8.28 7.71
CA LEU A 77 -21.01 -7.31 8.73
C LEU A 77 -20.31 -5.95 8.53
N ILE A 78 -19.04 -5.98 8.19
CA ILE A 78 -18.28 -4.76 7.86
C ILE A 78 -18.91 -4.11 6.63
N TRP A 79 -19.19 -4.87 5.57
CA TRP A 79 -19.77 -4.36 4.33
C TRP A 79 -21.11 -3.65 4.54
N ILE A 80 -21.99 -4.20 5.38
CA ILE A 80 -23.29 -3.59 5.69
C ILE A 80 -23.11 -2.23 6.36
N ASN A 81 -22.14 -2.11 7.30
CA ASN A 81 -21.89 -0.92 8.09
C ASN A 81 -20.99 0.14 7.39
N LEU A 82 -20.40 -0.16 6.24
CA LEU A 82 -19.62 0.80 5.47
C LEU A 82 -20.49 1.95 4.97
N HIS A 83 -19.98 3.16 5.05
CA HIS A 83 -20.60 4.35 4.44
C HIS A 83 -20.61 4.25 2.92
N THR A 84 -21.59 4.90 2.28
CA THR A 84 -21.77 4.84 0.83
C THR A 84 -20.49 5.21 0.06
N TYR A 85 -19.76 6.25 0.50
CA TYR A 85 -18.51 6.65 -0.16
C TYR A 85 -17.41 5.57 -0.08
N GLN A 86 -17.36 4.78 1.00
CA GLN A 86 -16.41 3.67 1.17
C GLN A 86 -16.76 2.50 0.24
N LYS A 87 -18.04 2.17 0.14
CA LYS A 87 -18.55 1.16 -0.78
C LYS A 87 -18.24 1.53 -2.23
N ASN A 88 -18.50 2.79 -2.59
CA ASN A 88 -18.22 3.28 -3.95
C ASN A 88 -16.72 3.23 -4.28
N ARG A 89 -15.82 3.54 -3.35
CA ARG A 89 -14.37 3.38 -3.55
C ARG A 89 -13.98 1.92 -3.86
N ILE A 90 -14.55 0.96 -3.11
CA ILE A 90 -14.26 -0.46 -3.34
C ILE A 90 -14.85 -0.92 -4.70
N ILE A 91 -16.07 -0.51 -5.03
CA ILE A 91 -16.72 -0.85 -6.29
C ILE A 91 -15.92 -0.27 -7.49
N ASN A 92 -15.53 1.01 -7.41
CA ASN A 92 -14.77 1.66 -8.48
C ASN A 92 -13.33 1.14 -8.62
N MET A 93 -12.76 0.60 -7.55
CA MET A 93 -11.46 -0.10 -7.63
C MET A 93 -11.59 -1.43 -8.38
N LEU A 94 -12.76 -2.10 -8.30
CA LEU A 94 -13.02 -3.35 -9.01
C LEU A 94 -13.53 -3.13 -10.44
N ASP A 95 -14.30 -2.06 -10.66
CA ASP A 95 -14.82 -1.69 -11.97
C ASP A 95 -15.02 -0.16 -12.05
N PRO A 96 -14.02 0.57 -12.59
CA PRO A 96 -14.10 2.02 -12.74
C PRO A 96 -15.20 2.48 -13.73
N PHE A 97 -15.70 1.57 -14.58
CA PHE A 97 -16.71 1.89 -15.59
C PHE A 97 -18.14 1.95 -15.02
N VAL A 98 -18.35 1.61 -13.75
CA VAL A 98 -19.65 1.76 -13.09
C VAL A 98 -20.05 3.24 -12.95
N ASP A 99 -19.07 4.14 -12.73
CA ASP A 99 -19.29 5.60 -12.64
C ASP A 99 -18.22 6.36 -13.46
N PRO A 100 -18.30 6.33 -14.81
CA PRO A 100 -17.23 6.85 -15.67
C PRO A 100 -17.04 8.36 -15.62
N LEU A 101 -18.06 9.11 -15.21
CA LEU A 101 -18.03 10.59 -15.14
C LEU A 101 -17.87 11.12 -13.71
N GLY A 102 -17.96 10.25 -12.71
CA GLY A 102 -17.78 10.59 -11.29
C GLY A 102 -16.48 10.03 -10.75
N THR A 103 -16.60 9.13 -9.77
CA THR A 103 -15.45 8.62 -9.00
C THR A 103 -14.52 7.70 -9.80
N GLY A 104 -14.99 7.08 -10.90
CA GLY A 104 -14.16 6.27 -11.82
C GLY A 104 -13.40 7.10 -12.86
N TYR A 105 -13.77 8.38 -13.06
CA TYR A 105 -13.19 9.22 -14.11
C TYR A 105 -11.66 9.27 -14.07
N HIS A 106 -11.08 9.52 -12.92
CA HIS A 106 -9.62 9.64 -12.78
C HIS A 106 -8.87 8.34 -13.09
N THR A 107 -9.43 7.19 -12.70
CA THR A 107 -8.85 5.87 -13.03
C THR A 107 -8.92 5.60 -14.53
N ILE A 108 -10.04 5.94 -15.19
CA ILE A 108 -10.18 5.78 -16.63
C ILE A 108 -9.19 6.70 -17.37
N GLN A 109 -9.05 7.96 -16.97
CA GLN A 109 -8.09 8.88 -17.58
C GLN A 109 -6.64 8.43 -17.36
N SER A 110 -6.31 7.85 -16.20
CA SER A 110 -4.99 7.29 -15.95
C SER A 110 -4.71 6.06 -16.84
N MET A 111 -5.69 5.19 -17.05
CA MET A 111 -5.54 4.07 -17.99
C MET A 111 -5.33 4.55 -19.45
N ILE A 112 -6.05 5.62 -19.86
CA ILE A 112 -5.85 6.24 -21.16
C ILE A 112 -4.45 6.84 -21.28
N ALA A 113 -3.96 7.53 -20.23
CA ALA A 113 -2.60 8.07 -20.19
C ALA A 113 -1.55 6.97 -20.36
N ILE A 114 -1.63 5.89 -19.54
CA ILE A 114 -0.72 4.74 -19.61
C ILE A 114 -0.76 4.12 -21.02
N GLY A 115 -1.95 3.86 -21.56
CA GLY A 115 -2.11 3.26 -22.89
C GLY A 115 -1.58 4.15 -24.02
N SER A 116 -1.70 5.48 -23.89
CA SER A 116 -1.27 6.44 -24.90
C SER A 116 0.26 6.63 -24.97
N GLY A 117 1.00 6.25 -23.92
CA GLY A 117 2.45 6.31 -23.88
C GLY A 117 3.16 5.33 -24.81
N GLY A 118 2.49 4.24 -25.21
CA GLY A 118 3.09 3.23 -26.10
C GLY A 118 4.41 2.67 -25.60
N GLY A 119 5.35 2.34 -26.51
CA GLY A 119 6.64 1.75 -26.17
C GLY A 119 7.65 2.76 -25.60
N PHE A 120 7.78 3.93 -26.22
CA PHE A 120 8.84 4.91 -25.93
C PHE A 120 8.35 6.19 -25.26
N GLY A 121 7.03 6.32 -25.05
CA GLY A 121 6.44 7.53 -24.49
C GLY A 121 6.26 8.65 -25.51
N LYS A 122 5.60 9.72 -25.06
CA LYS A 122 5.38 10.94 -25.87
C LYS A 122 6.52 11.94 -25.76
N GLY A 123 7.34 11.84 -24.73
CA GLY A 123 8.41 12.78 -24.40
C GLY A 123 8.14 13.51 -23.08
N TRP A 124 9.20 13.99 -22.46
CA TRP A 124 9.14 14.72 -21.20
C TRP A 124 8.32 16.01 -21.35
N GLY A 125 7.26 16.14 -20.52
CA GLY A 125 6.37 17.30 -20.55
C GLY A 125 5.40 17.35 -21.73
N GLU A 126 5.38 16.32 -22.59
CA GLU A 126 4.47 16.26 -23.76
C GLU A 126 3.25 15.34 -23.53
N GLY A 127 2.99 14.96 -22.27
CA GLY A 127 1.84 14.19 -21.88
C GLY A 127 0.54 14.97 -22.11
N SER A 128 -0.35 14.47 -22.95
CA SER A 128 -1.61 15.15 -23.30
C SER A 128 -2.59 15.16 -22.14
N GLN A 129 -2.66 14.09 -21.35
CA GLN A 129 -3.59 13.98 -20.22
C GLN A 129 -3.23 14.95 -19.08
N THR A 130 -1.93 15.19 -18.88
CA THR A 130 -1.42 16.16 -17.90
C THR A 130 -1.60 17.58 -18.39
N ASN A 131 -1.18 17.90 -19.61
CA ASN A 131 -1.21 19.25 -20.17
C ASN A 131 -2.63 19.79 -20.38
N LEU A 132 -3.60 18.92 -20.64
CA LEU A 132 -5.00 19.28 -20.80
C LEU A 132 -5.81 19.25 -19.50
N ASN A 133 -5.13 19.04 -18.33
CA ASN A 133 -5.73 18.99 -17.01
C ASN A 133 -6.84 17.93 -16.84
N PHE A 134 -6.78 16.83 -17.58
CA PHE A 134 -7.70 15.70 -17.40
C PHE A 134 -7.41 14.90 -16.12
N LEU A 135 -6.18 15.03 -15.58
CA LEU A 135 -5.74 14.44 -14.32
C LEU A 135 -5.43 15.56 -13.29
N PRO A 136 -6.40 15.99 -12.47
CA PRO A 136 -6.20 17.11 -11.54
C PRO A 136 -5.15 16.83 -10.46
N GLU A 137 -4.92 15.56 -10.08
CA GLU A 137 -3.91 15.13 -9.10
C GLU A 137 -2.71 14.43 -9.76
N ALA A 138 -2.34 14.87 -10.96
CA ALA A 138 -1.25 14.32 -11.76
C ALA A 138 0.10 14.29 -11.03
N ASN A 139 0.35 15.25 -10.12
CA ASN A 139 1.62 15.39 -9.39
C ASN A 139 1.68 14.57 -8.09
N THR A 140 0.60 13.93 -7.68
CA THR A 140 0.49 13.17 -6.44
C THR A 140 0.07 11.73 -6.72
N ASP A 141 -1.21 11.47 -6.71
CA ASP A 141 -1.76 10.11 -6.77
C ASP A 141 -1.59 9.45 -8.14
N PHE A 142 -1.61 10.25 -9.22
CA PHE A 142 -1.53 9.75 -10.60
C PHE A 142 -0.15 9.97 -11.27
N ILE A 143 0.90 10.25 -10.48
CA ILE A 143 2.25 10.50 -11.02
C ILE A 143 2.79 9.35 -11.87
N PHE A 144 2.44 8.11 -11.56
CA PHE A 144 2.86 6.95 -12.34
C PHE A 144 2.17 6.91 -13.71
N ALA A 145 0.91 7.36 -13.82
CA ALA A 145 0.21 7.46 -15.10
C ALA A 145 0.88 8.51 -16.01
N VAL A 146 1.23 9.67 -15.46
CA VAL A 146 2.00 10.72 -16.16
C VAL A 146 3.35 10.18 -16.61
N TYR A 147 4.09 9.54 -15.72
CA TYR A 147 5.38 8.94 -16.04
C TYR A 147 5.26 7.90 -17.17
N SER A 148 4.22 7.08 -17.14
CA SER A 148 3.96 6.06 -18.17
C SER A 148 3.59 6.69 -19.52
N GLU A 149 2.88 7.83 -19.53
CA GLU A 149 2.56 8.57 -20.74
C GLU A 149 3.80 9.18 -21.38
N GLU A 150 4.69 9.77 -20.55
CA GLU A 150 5.88 10.50 -21.02
C GLU A 150 7.02 9.57 -21.46
N PHE A 151 7.28 8.49 -20.70
CA PHE A 151 8.42 7.57 -20.92
C PHE A 151 8.02 6.23 -21.54
N GLY A 152 6.72 5.93 -21.62
CA GLY A 152 6.19 4.72 -22.21
C GLY A 152 6.57 3.43 -21.45
N PHE A 153 6.37 2.30 -22.10
CA PHE A 153 6.58 0.97 -21.52
C PHE A 153 8.04 0.73 -21.09
N PHE A 154 9.02 1.18 -21.87
CA PHE A 154 10.44 1.03 -21.50
C PHE A 154 10.81 1.85 -20.26
N GLY A 155 10.25 3.06 -20.12
CA GLY A 155 10.42 3.86 -18.90
C GLY A 155 9.82 3.15 -17.68
N VAL A 156 8.64 2.56 -17.83
CA VAL A 156 7.99 1.78 -16.77
C VAL A 156 8.84 0.58 -16.34
N ILE A 157 9.43 -0.16 -17.27
CA ILE A 157 10.36 -1.26 -16.94
C ILE A 157 11.57 -0.77 -16.15
N ILE A 158 12.15 0.37 -16.54
CA ILE A 158 13.30 0.92 -15.84
C ILE A 158 12.95 1.29 -14.40
N ILE A 159 11.83 1.99 -14.17
CA ILE A 159 11.44 2.38 -12.81
C ILE A 159 11.09 1.16 -11.94
N PHE A 160 10.45 0.13 -12.51
CA PHE A 160 10.21 -1.13 -11.80
C PHE A 160 11.51 -1.86 -11.44
N ALA A 161 12.48 -1.90 -12.35
CA ALA A 161 13.79 -2.47 -12.08
C ALA A 161 14.50 -1.73 -10.94
N LEU A 162 14.45 -0.40 -10.92
CA LEU A 162 15.02 0.41 -9.85
C LEU A 162 14.33 0.15 -8.50
N PHE A 163 13.00 0.08 -8.46
CA PHE A 163 12.26 -0.27 -7.25
C PHE A 163 12.58 -1.69 -6.77
N LEU A 164 12.66 -2.65 -7.68
CA LEU A 164 13.05 -4.02 -7.35
C LEU A 164 14.45 -4.06 -6.74
N LEU A 165 15.43 -3.37 -7.33
CA LEU A 165 16.78 -3.27 -6.80
C LEU A 165 16.81 -2.63 -5.41
N LEU A 166 16.02 -1.56 -5.20
CA LEU A 166 15.87 -0.92 -3.89
C LEU A 166 15.35 -1.92 -2.85
N ILE A 167 14.26 -2.62 -3.15
CA ILE A 167 13.65 -3.60 -2.25
C ILE A 167 14.62 -4.75 -1.96
N LEU A 168 15.27 -5.31 -2.97
CA LEU A 168 16.28 -6.35 -2.80
C LEU A 168 17.43 -5.87 -1.89
N ARG A 169 17.90 -4.62 -2.09
CA ARG A 169 18.96 -4.03 -1.24
C ARG A 169 18.52 -3.89 0.21
N ILE A 170 17.27 -3.47 0.45
CA ILE A 170 16.70 -3.39 1.79
C ILE A 170 16.69 -4.77 2.47
N PHE A 171 16.25 -5.80 1.77
CA PHE A 171 16.24 -7.18 2.32
C PHE A 171 17.64 -7.72 2.60
N ILE A 172 18.60 -7.47 1.71
CA ILE A 172 20.02 -7.86 1.92
C ILE A 172 20.58 -7.16 3.15
N LEU A 173 20.35 -5.84 3.29
CA LEU A 173 20.78 -5.08 4.46
C LEU A 173 20.15 -5.60 5.74
N ALA A 174 18.83 -5.84 5.74
CA ALA A 174 18.12 -6.36 6.90
C ALA A 174 18.64 -7.72 7.35
N ASN A 175 19.02 -8.59 6.40
CA ASN A 175 19.53 -9.93 6.72
C ASN A 175 20.92 -9.89 7.38
N ASN A 176 21.72 -8.86 7.13
CA ASN A 176 23.04 -8.66 7.70
C ASN A 176 23.01 -7.92 9.05
N MET A 177 21.83 -7.47 9.52
CA MET A 177 21.72 -6.77 10.79
C MET A 177 21.73 -7.73 11.99
N GLN A 178 22.53 -7.40 12.99
CA GLN A 178 22.64 -8.20 14.23
C GLN A 178 21.50 -7.92 15.21
N SER A 179 21.00 -6.68 15.24
CA SER A 179 19.93 -6.25 16.14
C SER A 179 18.55 -6.66 15.60
N VAL A 180 17.75 -7.32 16.43
CA VAL A 180 16.36 -7.68 16.10
C VAL A 180 15.53 -6.43 15.74
N PHE A 181 15.71 -5.34 16.49
CA PHE A 181 15.07 -4.07 16.21
C PHE A 181 15.38 -3.56 14.81
N SER A 182 16.67 -3.45 14.48
CA SER A 182 17.10 -2.94 13.18
C SER A 182 16.60 -3.83 12.04
N LYS A 183 16.66 -5.15 12.20
CA LYS A 183 16.16 -6.11 11.23
C LYS A 183 14.66 -5.94 10.97
N LEU A 184 13.83 -5.97 12.04
CA LEU A 184 12.39 -5.84 11.94
C LEU A 184 11.98 -4.48 11.37
N LEU A 185 12.63 -3.40 11.82
CA LEU A 185 12.36 -2.05 11.33
C LEU A 185 12.70 -1.91 9.84
N THR A 186 13.88 -2.35 9.42
CA THR A 186 14.33 -2.24 8.02
C THR A 186 13.41 -3.01 7.07
N ILE A 187 13.01 -4.25 7.43
CA ILE A 187 12.08 -5.02 6.60
C ILE A 187 10.70 -4.32 6.56
N SER A 188 10.21 -3.85 7.72
CA SER A 188 8.92 -3.17 7.78
C SER A 188 8.89 -1.90 6.92
N LEU A 189 9.95 -1.09 6.93
CA LEU A 189 10.06 0.09 6.07
C LEU A 189 10.13 -0.30 4.59
N GLY A 190 10.88 -1.34 4.24
CA GLY A 190 10.96 -1.86 2.88
C GLY A 190 9.60 -2.32 2.36
N VAL A 191 8.84 -3.06 3.16
CA VAL A 191 7.49 -3.49 2.77
C VAL A 191 6.51 -2.32 2.73
N SER A 192 6.67 -1.31 3.62
CA SER A 192 5.84 -0.09 3.53
C SER A 192 6.05 0.65 2.21
N ILE A 193 7.30 0.78 1.75
CA ILE A 193 7.63 1.37 0.45
C ILE A 193 7.03 0.53 -0.68
N PHE A 194 7.24 -0.80 -0.64
CA PHE A 194 6.66 -1.71 -1.64
C PHE A 194 5.14 -1.60 -1.71
N SER A 195 4.47 -1.60 -0.55
CA SER A 195 3.01 -1.52 -0.48
C SER A 195 2.50 -0.18 -1.01
N ALA A 196 3.19 0.94 -0.72
CA ALA A 196 2.81 2.26 -1.24
C ALA A 196 2.86 2.29 -2.77
N ILE A 197 3.95 1.77 -3.36
CA ILE A 197 4.11 1.66 -4.81
C ILE A 197 3.04 0.75 -5.40
N PHE A 198 2.83 -0.42 -4.80
CA PHE A 198 1.84 -1.40 -5.28
C PHE A 198 0.41 -0.84 -5.26
N VAL A 199 0.02 -0.20 -4.15
CA VAL A 199 -1.32 0.41 -4.02
C VAL A 199 -1.50 1.54 -5.02
N ASN A 200 -0.48 2.40 -5.22
CA ASN A 200 -0.54 3.48 -6.21
C ASN A 200 -0.75 2.92 -7.62
N ILE A 201 0.05 1.92 -8.03
CA ILE A 201 -0.08 1.28 -9.35
C ILE A 201 -1.44 0.58 -9.50
N ALA A 202 -1.90 -0.16 -8.48
CA ALA A 202 -3.20 -0.83 -8.52
C ALA A 202 -4.35 0.16 -8.69
N MET A 203 -4.29 1.32 -8.03
CA MET A 203 -5.33 2.35 -8.11
C MET A 203 -5.45 2.95 -9.51
N ILE A 204 -4.34 3.10 -10.25
CA ILE A 204 -4.30 3.74 -11.56
C ILE A 204 -4.44 2.77 -12.73
N SER A 205 -4.24 1.46 -12.49
CA SER A 205 -4.36 0.42 -13.52
C SER A 205 -5.78 -0.16 -13.64
N GLY A 206 -6.63 0.08 -12.64
CA GLY A 206 -8.02 -0.39 -12.61
C GLY A 206 -8.17 -1.80 -12.08
#